data_a9f21bfe3800e5a42e495ddfd6743562
#
_entry.id   a9f21bfe3800e5a42e495ddfd6743562
#
_cell.length_a   1.000
_cell.length_b   1.000
_cell.length_c   1.000
_cell.angle_alpha   90.00
_cell.angle_beta   90.00
_cell.angle_gamma   90.00
#
_symmetry.space_group_name_H-M   'P 1'
#
loop_
_entity.id
_entity.type
_entity.pdbx_description
1 polymer ?
#
loop_
_entity_poly.entity_id
_entity_poly.type
_entity_poly.pdbx_seq_one_letter_code
_entity_poly.pdbx_strand_id
1 'polypeptide(L)'
;LIPTGQLAPVPGTPFDFRTPTAIGARINQADTQLTYGGGYDHNWVLDRNGRSGLVRAARLTDPASGRTLEVHTTAPGIQFYSGNFLKGTVTGKGGRAYAYRTGLALETQHFPDSPNQPAFPSTILRPGETYRSQTVFRFGVER
;
A
#
# COMPACT_ATOMS: atom_id res chain seq x y z
N LEU A 1 -10.55 10.14 3.47
CA LEU A 1 -9.63 9.11 3.98
C LEU A 1 -8.61 9.65 4.99
N ILE A 2 -9.06 10.46 5.95
CA ILE A 2 -8.22 10.90 7.07
C ILE A 2 -8.38 9.87 8.20
N PRO A 3 -7.29 9.27 8.70
CA PRO A 3 -7.36 8.28 9.78
C PRO A 3 -8.00 8.82 11.05
N THR A 4 -8.72 7.96 11.76
CA THR A 4 -9.30 8.30 13.07
C THR A 4 -8.31 8.12 14.23
N GLY A 5 -7.12 7.55 13.95
CA GLY A 5 -6.14 7.14 14.96
C GLY A 5 -6.28 5.67 15.39
N GLN A 6 -7.35 5.00 14.99
CA GLN A 6 -7.55 3.58 15.29
C GLN A 6 -6.89 2.69 14.24
N LEU A 7 -6.18 1.66 14.71
CA LEU A 7 -5.65 0.60 13.86
C LEU A 7 -6.65 -0.56 13.87
N ALA A 8 -7.32 -0.76 12.73
CA ALA A 8 -8.30 -1.83 12.57
C ALA A 8 -7.62 -3.15 12.21
N PRO A 9 -8.02 -4.29 12.79
CA PRO A 9 -7.54 -5.60 12.39
C PRO A 9 -8.03 -5.97 10.99
N VAL A 10 -7.18 -6.59 10.19
CA VAL A 10 -7.54 -7.02 8.81
C VAL A 10 -8.26 -8.37 8.73
N PRO A 11 -8.11 -9.34 9.69
CA PRO A 11 -8.78 -10.63 9.60
C PRO A 11 -10.30 -10.52 9.41
N GLY A 12 -10.84 -11.27 8.44
CA GLY A 12 -12.28 -11.27 8.15
C GLY A 12 -12.79 -10.05 7.38
N THR A 13 -11.90 -9.16 6.95
CA THR A 13 -12.24 -7.95 6.17
C THR A 13 -11.76 -8.08 4.71
N PRO A 14 -12.25 -7.23 3.79
CA PRO A 14 -11.73 -7.19 2.43
C PRO A 14 -10.24 -6.78 2.35
N PHE A 15 -9.68 -6.26 3.44
CA PHE A 15 -8.30 -5.79 3.54
C PHE A 15 -7.30 -6.88 3.96
N ASP A 16 -7.74 -8.12 4.15
CA ASP A 16 -6.88 -9.23 4.57
C ASP A 16 -6.08 -9.83 3.42
N PHE A 17 -4.89 -9.27 3.17
CA PHE A 17 -3.91 -9.77 2.19
C PHE A 17 -2.77 -10.58 2.83
N ARG A 18 -2.94 -11.11 4.04
CA ARG A 18 -1.93 -11.96 4.68
C ARG A 18 -1.69 -13.27 3.92
N THR A 19 -2.66 -13.72 3.16
CA THR A 19 -2.51 -14.78 2.15
C THR A 19 -2.67 -14.22 0.75
N PRO A 20 -1.98 -14.78 -0.26
CA PRO A 20 -2.12 -14.35 -1.65
C PRO A 20 -3.58 -14.35 -2.08
N THR A 21 -4.05 -13.19 -2.53
CA THR A 21 -5.45 -12.99 -2.92
C THR A 21 -5.49 -12.06 -4.12
N ALA A 22 -6.28 -12.40 -5.12
CA ALA A 22 -6.48 -11.53 -6.28
C ALA A 22 -7.06 -10.17 -5.84
N ILE A 23 -6.50 -9.06 -6.32
CA ILE A 23 -6.94 -7.71 -5.97
C ILE A 23 -8.44 -7.53 -6.23
N GLY A 24 -8.92 -8.03 -7.38
CA GLY A 24 -10.32 -7.94 -7.77
C GLY A 24 -11.30 -8.79 -6.95
N ALA A 25 -10.82 -9.76 -6.16
CA ALA A 25 -11.69 -10.71 -5.48
C ALA A 25 -12.64 -10.06 -4.46
N ARG A 26 -12.17 -8.99 -3.80
CA ARG A 26 -12.91 -8.34 -2.70
C ARG A 26 -13.05 -6.83 -2.86
N ILE A 27 -12.49 -6.23 -3.88
CA ILE A 27 -12.43 -4.77 -4.08
C ILE A 27 -13.80 -4.10 -4.19
N ASN A 28 -14.84 -4.86 -4.52
CA ASN A 28 -16.22 -4.37 -4.66
C ASN A 28 -17.15 -4.92 -3.55
N GLN A 29 -16.62 -5.49 -2.49
CA GLN A 29 -17.44 -5.91 -1.35
C GLN A 29 -18.10 -4.69 -0.68
N ALA A 30 -19.26 -4.91 -0.07
CA ALA A 30 -19.95 -3.89 0.69
C ALA A 30 -19.18 -3.61 1.99
N ASP A 31 -18.30 -2.61 1.93
CA ASP A 31 -17.48 -2.15 3.04
C ASP A 31 -17.36 -0.62 2.98
N THR A 32 -17.50 0.02 4.14
CA THR A 32 -17.49 1.48 4.24
C THR A 32 -16.15 2.08 3.80
N GLN A 33 -15.02 1.44 4.13
CA GLN A 33 -13.70 1.93 3.77
C GLN A 33 -13.46 1.78 2.26
N LEU A 34 -13.87 0.66 1.66
CA LEU A 34 -13.82 0.50 0.20
C LEU A 34 -14.70 1.53 -0.52
N THR A 35 -15.85 1.86 0.06
CA THR A 35 -16.72 2.92 -0.48
C THR A 35 -16.03 4.29 -0.45
N TYR A 36 -15.37 4.65 0.64
CA TYR A 36 -14.64 5.91 0.76
C TYR A 36 -13.47 6.02 -0.21
N GLY A 37 -12.73 4.94 -0.42
CA GLY A 37 -11.58 4.90 -1.35
C GLY A 37 -11.98 4.68 -2.81
N GLY A 38 -13.23 4.32 -3.07
CA GLY A 38 -13.65 3.83 -4.40
C GLY A 38 -12.97 2.51 -4.78
N GLY A 39 -12.46 1.78 -3.80
CA GLY A 39 -11.60 0.61 -3.88
C GLY A 39 -10.51 0.68 -2.81
N TYR A 40 -9.36 0.04 -3.05
CA TYR A 40 -8.24 0.15 -2.12
C TYR A 40 -7.53 1.49 -2.32
N ASP A 41 -7.37 2.22 -1.23
CA ASP A 41 -6.55 3.43 -1.10
C ASP A 41 -6.27 3.66 0.40
N HIS A 42 -5.62 2.68 1.02
CA HIS A 42 -5.46 2.61 2.47
C HIS A 42 -4.01 2.27 2.82
N ASN A 43 -3.63 2.59 4.06
CA ASN A 43 -2.33 2.25 4.61
C ASN A 43 -2.44 0.99 5.47
N TRP A 44 -1.63 -0.01 5.16
CA TRP A 44 -1.42 -1.18 6.01
C TRP A 44 -0.26 -0.95 6.95
N VAL A 45 -0.49 -1.22 8.23
CA VAL A 45 0.57 -1.30 9.23
C VAL A 45 1.35 -2.58 9.01
N LEU A 46 2.67 -2.49 8.91
CA LEU A 46 3.52 -3.63 8.69
C LEU A 46 3.82 -4.36 10.00
N ASP A 47 3.54 -5.65 10.03
CA ASP A 47 3.92 -6.50 11.14
C ASP A 47 5.42 -6.78 11.10
N ARG A 48 6.16 -6.06 11.94
CA ARG A 48 7.62 -6.14 12.00
C ARG A 48 8.11 -7.20 12.97
N ASN A 49 7.23 -7.76 13.85
CA ASN A 49 7.60 -8.76 14.86
C ASN A 49 8.88 -8.38 15.63
N GLY A 50 9.03 -7.13 16.03
CA GLY A 50 10.20 -6.59 16.73
C GLY A 50 11.46 -6.42 15.85
N ARG A 51 11.42 -6.74 14.56
CA ARG A 51 12.58 -6.59 13.66
C ARG A 51 12.82 -5.13 13.30
N SER A 52 14.08 -4.72 13.37
CA SER A 52 14.58 -3.47 12.76
C SER A 52 15.05 -3.74 11.32
N GLY A 53 15.26 -2.68 10.54
CA GLY A 53 15.75 -2.78 9.17
C GLY A 53 14.67 -3.15 8.15
N LEU A 54 15.06 -3.76 7.05
CA LEU A 54 14.17 -4.12 5.96
C LEU A 54 13.27 -5.30 6.33
N VAL A 55 11.96 -5.14 6.14
CA VAL A 55 10.98 -6.24 6.19
C VAL A 55 10.24 -6.30 4.86
N ARG A 56 9.78 -7.47 4.45
CA ARG A 56 8.93 -7.58 3.26
C ARG A 56 7.55 -6.99 3.58
N ALA A 57 7.21 -5.91 2.90
CA ALA A 57 5.95 -5.18 3.05
C ALA A 57 4.85 -5.75 2.16
N ALA A 58 5.20 -6.12 0.93
CA ALA A 58 4.25 -6.64 -0.03
C ALA A 58 4.92 -7.59 -1.02
N ARG A 59 4.12 -8.49 -1.59
CA ARG A 59 4.45 -9.27 -2.78
C ARG A 59 3.28 -9.20 -3.73
N LEU A 60 3.56 -8.87 -4.98
CA LEU A 60 2.61 -8.85 -6.07
C LEU A 60 3.04 -9.88 -7.10
N THR A 61 2.08 -10.67 -7.61
CA THR A 61 2.31 -11.65 -8.68
C THR A 61 1.27 -11.44 -9.77
N ASP A 62 1.72 -11.41 -11.02
CA ASP A 62 0.85 -11.52 -12.18
C ASP A 62 0.81 -12.99 -12.62
N PRO A 63 -0.31 -13.70 -12.40
CA PRO A 63 -0.37 -15.13 -12.69
C PRO A 63 -0.30 -15.45 -14.20
N ALA A 64 -0.63 -14.47 -15.06
CA ALA A 64 -0.59 -14.70 -16.52
C ALA A 64 0.84 -14.73 -17.05
N SER A 65 1.73 -13.88 -16.53
CA SER A 65 3.13 -13.80 -16.98
C SER A 65 4.13 -14.42 -16.00
N GLY A 66 3.68 -14.78 -14.79
CA GLY A 66 4.54 -15.22 -13.69
C GLY A 66 5.41 -14.10 -13.10
N ARG A 67 5.28 -12.86 -13.55
CA ARG A 67 6.08 -11.74 -13.02
C ARG A 67 5.75 -11.46 -11.57
N THR A 68 6.79 -11.22 -10.79
CA THR A 68 6.65 -10.91 -9.37
C THR A 68 7.35 -9.61 -9.02
N LEU A 69 6.79 -8.89 -8.03
CA LEU A 69 7.40 -7.76 -7.37
C LEU A 69 7.32 -7.98 -5.86
N GLU A 70 8.46 -7.95 -5.19
CA GLU A 70 8.51 -7.82 -3.74
C GLU A 70 8.95 -6.42 -3.35
N VAL A 71 8.27 -5.84 -2.37
CA VAL A 71 8.61 -4.55 -1.75
C VAL A 71 9.12 -4.82 -0.35
N HIS A 72 10.36 -4.41 -0.07
CA HIS A 72 10.97 -4.48 1.25
C HIS A 72 11.24 -3.06 1.73
N THR A 73 10.94 -2.75 3.01
CA THR A 73 11.09 -1.38 3.52
C THR A 73 11.46 -1.32 4.99
N THR A 74 12.08 -0.19 5.36
CA THR A 74 12.25 0.23 6.76
C THR A 74 11.08 1.05 7.28
N ALA A 75 10.15 1.48 6.41
CA ALA A 75 8.96 2.24 6.78
C ALA A 75 8.00 1.41 7.66
N PRO A 76 7.19 2.04 8.51
CA PRO A 76 6.24 1.35 9.38
C PRO A 76 4.97 0.88 8.67
N GLY A 77 4.67 1.43 7.49
CA GLY A 77 3.45 1.15 6.73
C GLY A 77 3.67 1.12 5.24
N ILE A 78 2.63 0.68 4.53
CA ILE A 78 2.55 0.70 3.08
C ILE A 78 1.13 1.07 2.65
N GLN A 79 1.00 2.11 1.82
CA GLN A 79 -0.25 2.45 1.14
C GLN A 79 -0.39 1.57 -0.09
N PHE A 80 -1.56 0.98 -0.26
CA PHE A 80 -1.96 0.33 -1.49
C PHE A 80 -3.10 1.11 -2.13
N TYR A 81 -2.85 1.63 -3.33
CA TYR A 81 -3.81 2.33 -4.16
C TYR A 81 -4.10 1.52 -5.42
N SER A 82 -5.35 1.23 -5.69
CA SER A 82 -5.78 0.36 -6.79
C SER A 82 -6.21 1.11 -8.07
N GLY A 83 -5.77 2.36 -8.24
CA GLY A 83 -6.03 3.14 -9.47
C GLY A 83 -7.48 3.63 -9.59
N ASN A 84 -8.16 3.86 -8.48
CA ASN A 84 -9.60 4.16 -8.42
C ASN A 84 -9.98 5.52 -9.05
N PHE A 85 -9.04 6.47 -9.10
CA PHE A 85 -9.28 7.81 -9.64
C PHE A 85 -8.79 8.00 -11.07
N LEU A 86 -8.25 6.95 -11.70
CA LEU A 86 -7.89 6.97 -13.10
C LEU A 86 -9.18 6.93 -13.95
N LYS A 87 -9.37 7.94 -14.80
CA LYS A 87 -10.62 8.14 -15.57
C LYS A 87 -10.44 8.02 -17.08
N GLY A 88 -9.25 7.60 -17.54
CA GLY A 88 -8.92 7.57 -18.96
C GLY A 88 -8.63 8.94 -19.58
N THR A 89 -8.60 10.00 -18.78
CA THR A 89 -8.34 11.37 -19.24
C THR A 89 -6.85 11.74 -19.26
N VAL A 90 -6.02 10.95 -18.59
CA VAL A 90 -4.57 11.11 -18.56
C VAL A 90 -3.95 10.18 -19.58
N THR A 91 -3.20 10.74 -20.53
CA THR A 91 -2.45 9.96 -21.53
C THR A 91 -1.00 9.87 -21.12
N GLY A 92 -0.51 8.65 -20.98
CA GLY A 92 0.87 8.37 -20.60
C GLY A 92 1.80 8.19 -21.80
N LYS A 93 2.97 7.62 -21.51
CA LYS A 93 3.96 7.28 -22.55
C LYS A 93 3.36 6.34 -23.58
N GLY A 94 3.70 6.57 -24.85
CA GLY A 94 3.19 5.78 -25.99
C GLY A 94 1.71 6.06 -26.33
N GLY A 95 1.15 7.19 -25.89
CA GLY A 95 -0.21 7.60 -26.25
C GLY A 95 -1.34 6.78 -25.61
N ARG A 96 -1.04 5.99 -24.57
CA ARG A 96 -2.04 5.16 -23.89
C ARG A 96 -2.73 5.92 -22.78
N ALA A 97 -4.06 5.94 -22.79
CA ALA A 97 -4.86 6.49 -21.70
C ALA A 97 -4.83 5.55 -20.47
N TYR A 98 -4.71 6.15 -19.28
CA TYR A 98 -4.81 5.40 -18.03
C TYR A 98 -6.26 5.29 -17.60
N ALA A 99 -6.86 4.15 -17.89
CA ALA A 99 -8.24 3.87 -17.54
C ALA A 99 -8.39 3.42 -16.07
N TYR A 100 -9.63 3.36 -15.59
CA TYR A 100 -9.98 2.94 -14.24
C TYR A 100 -9.35 1.59 -13.87
N ARG A 101 -8.60 1.58 -12.78
CA ARG A 101 -7.95 0.38 -12.23
C ARG A 101 -6.97 -0.34 -13.17
N THR A 102 -6.38 0.38 -14.13
CA THR A 102 -5.36 -0.20 -15.03
C THR A 102 -3.93 -0.11 -14.50
N GLY A 103 -3.76 0.45 -13.32
CA GLY A 103 -2.50 0.55 -12.60
C GLY A 103 -2.75 0.55 -11.09
N LEU A 104 -1.69 0.33 -10.33
CA LEU A 104 -1.71 0.37 -8.88
C LEU A 104 -0.44 1.04 -8.34
N ALA A 105 -0.48 1.51 -7.11
CA ALA A 105 0.69 1.98 -6.38
C ALA A 105 0.87 1.22 -5.07
N LEU A 106 2.14 0.99 -4.70
CA LEU A 106 2.59 0.44 -3.43
C LEU A 106 3.57 1.44 -2.82
N GLU A 107 3.12 2.20 -1.83
CA GLU A 107 3.79 3.39 -1.31
C GLU A 107 4.28 3.14 0.12
N THR A 108 5.57 2.92 0.30
CA THR A 108 6.14 2.71 1.64
C THR A 108 6.25 4.04 2.37
N GLN A 109 5.62 4.14 3.55
CA GLN A 109 5.45 5.42 4.22
C GLN A 109 5.21 5.27 5.74
N HIS A 110 5.23 6.40 6.44
CA HIS A 110 4.58 6.53 7.74
C HIS A 110 3.05 6.60 7.55
N PHE A 111 2.33 6.42 8.66
CA PHE A 111 0.86 6.42 8.57
C PHE A 111 0.35 7.82 8.22
N PRO A 112 -0.67 7.93 7.37
CA PRO A 112 -1.32 9.21 7.10
C PRO A 112 -1.76 9.88 8.41
N ASP A 113 -1.72 11.22 8.45
CA ASP A 113 -2.08 12.05 9.60
C ASP A 113 -1.22 11.82 10.88
N SER A 114 -0.04 11.19 10.75
CA SER A 114 0.86 10.94 11.89
C SER A 114 1.15 12.18 12.77
N PRO A 115 1.30 13.42 12.25
CA PRO A 115 1.53 14.59 13.09
C PRO A 115 0.41 14.85 14.10
N ASN A 116 -0.83 14.46 13.80
CA ASN A 116 -2.00 14.66 14.63
C ASN A 116 -2.37 13.42 15.47
N GLN A 117 -1.64 12.32 15.30
CA GLN A 117 -1.91 11.04 15.96
C GLN A 117 -0.72 10.61 16.83
N PRO A 118 -0.69 11.01 18.13
CA PRO A 118 0.46 10.74 19.02
C PRO A 118 0.81 9.26 19.20
N ALA A 119 -0.15 8.35 18.95
CA ALA A 119 0.05 6.91 19.02
C ALA A 119 0.73 6.33 17.75
N PHE A 120 0.82 7.11 16.69
CA PHE A 120 1.48 6.69 15.44
C PHE A 120 2.99 6.96 15.49
N PRO A 121 3.79 6.23 14.70
CA PRO A 121 5.19 6.56 14.53
C PRO A 121 5.37 8.02 14.10
N SER A 122 6.18 8.77 14.84
CA SER A 122 6.36 10.21 14.59
C SER A 122 6.98 10.47 13.21
N THR A 123 6.48 11.50 12.53
CA THR A 123 7.04 12.03 11.28
C THR A 123 7.79 13.35 11.50
N ILE A 124 7.94 13.79 12.76
CA ILE A 124 8.62 15.04 13.11
C ILE A 124 10.13 14.81 13.05
N LEU A 125 10.80 15.60 12.23
CA LEU A 125 12.27 15.70 12.17
C LEU A 125 12.70 17.03 12.80
N ARG A 126 13.50 16.97 13.84
CA ARG A 126 13.99 18.18 14.54
C ARG A 126 15.31 18.69 13.92
N PRO A 127 15.64 19.96 14.11
CA PRO A 127 16.94 20.47 13.69
C PRO A 127 18.09 19.63 14.27
N GLY A 128 19.05 19.26 13.42
CA GLY A 128 20.18 18.41 13.78
C GLY A 128 19.92 16.89 13.68
N GLU A 129 18.68 16.46 13.51
CA GLU A 129 18.35 15.05 13.28
C GLU A 129 18.52 14.66 11.80
N THR A 130 18.77 13.39 11.56
CA THR A 130 18.84 12.84 10.20
C THR A 130 17.77 11.79 9.99
N TYR A 131 16.87 12.02 9.02
CA TYR A 131 15.95 11.00 8.56
C TYR A 131 16.64 10.03 7.59
N ARG A 132 16.44 8.73 7.81
CA ARG A 132 16.92 7.68 6.91
C ARG A 132 15.80 6.67 6.67
N SER A 133 15.57 6.36 5.42
CA SER A 133 14.66 5.29 5.01
C SER A 133 15.25 4.50 3.85
N GLN A 134 14.80 3.26 3.71
CA GLN A 134 15.21 2.39 2.60
C GLN A 134 14.00 1.60 2.11
N THR A 135 13.84 1.57 0.80
CA THR A 135 12.89 0.69 0.11
C THR A 135 13.62 -0.04 -1.01
N VAL A 136 13.42 -1.34 -1.07
CA VAL A 136 14.01 -2.22 -2.08
C VAL A 136 12.90 -2.93 -2.85
N PHE A 137 12.91 -2.79 -4.16
CA PHE A 137 12.05 -3.51 -5.08
C PHE A 137 12.83 -4.70 -5.68
N ARG A 138 12.27 -5.91 -5.53
CA ARG A 138 12.84 -7.12 -6.12
C ARG A 138 11.87 -7.64 -7.18
N PHE A 139 12.35 -7.68 -8.41
CA PHE A 139 11.61 -8.22 -9.53
C PHE A 139 12.03 -9.67 -9.79
N GLY A 140 11.06 -10.51 -10.15
CA GLY A 140 11.30 -11.91 -10.44
C GLY A 140 10.26 -12.49 -11.38
N VAL A 141 10.43 -13.77 -11.69
CA VAL A 141 9.46 -14.58 -12.45
C VAL A 141 9.31 -15.92 -11.73
N GLU A 142 8.08 -16.28 -11.41
CA GLU A 142 7.71 -17.65 -11.00
C GLU A 142 7.43 -18.48 -12.25
N ARG A 143 7.96 -19.69 -12.28
CA ARG A 143 7.72 -20.69 -13.34
C ARG A 143 6.75 -21.75 -12.85
#